data_bd7e2c6adf8ba01146d4d0e876b7f2ff
#
_entry.id   bd7e2c6adf8ba01146d4d0e876b7f2ff
#
_cell.length_a   1.000
_cell.length_b   1.000
_cell.length_c   1.000
_cell.angle_alpha   90.00
_cell.angle_beta   90.00
_cell.angle_gamma   90.00
#
_symmetry.space_group_name_H-M   'P 1'
#
loop_
_entity.id
_entity.type
_entity.pdbx_description
1 polymer ?
#
loop_
_entity_poly.entity_id
_entity_poly.type
_entity_poly.pdbx_seq_one_letter_code
_entity_poly.pdbx_strand_id
1 'polypeptide(L)'
;AEWIEKEGGEPFDLSQEPLLRVHILKLEEQLHWLVLTAHHIVIDGWSIDIILEELGTIYSAECQGIFCELKPPMQFREYIKWQEQQSQGEKMTVDESYWLEQLGGSIPVLELPTDYPHPPVQTYVGGEQTLIIEASCCRELKSLSNQQGCTLFMTLIAGFYLLLNHLSGQNDIVIGIPTAERAY
;
A
#
# COMPACT_ATOMS: atom_id res chain seq x y z
N ALA A 1 -22.27 -5.42 -8.86
CA ALA A 1 -21.19 -6.31 -8.44
C ALA A 1 -20.46 -6.89 -9.65
N GLU A 2 -21.09 -7.73 -10.48
CA GLU A 2 -20.46 -8.41 -11.63
C GLU A 2 -19.69 -7.50 -12.60
N TRP A 3 -20.22 -6.30 -12.90
CA TRP A 3 -19.54 -5.36 -13.81
C TRP A 3 -18.23 -4.84 -13.20
N ILE A 4 -18.21 -4.53 -11.90
CA ILE A 4 -17.01 -4.03 -11.21
C ILE A 4 -15.94 -5.13 -11.15
N GLU A 5 -16.33 -6.37 -10.87
CA GLU A 5 -15.42 -7.53 -10.87
C GLU A 5 -14.81 -7.76 -12.26
N LYS A 6 -15.64 -7.67 -13.31
CA LYS A 6 -15.16 -7.78 -14.68
C LYS A 6 -14.20 -6.66 -15.04
N GLU A 7 -14.54 -5.40 -14.72
CA GLU A 7 -13.70 -4.22 -14.98
C GLU A 7 -12.35 -4.32 -14.23
N GLY A 8 -12.38 -4.72 -12.95
CA GLY A 8 -11.17 -4.93 -12.16
C GLY A 8 -10.29 -6.07 -12.66
N GLY A 9 -10.88 -7.08 -13.29
CA GLY A 9 -10.18 -8.22 -13.89
C GLY A 9 -9.65 -7.99 -15.30
N GLU A 10 -10.04 -6.90 -15.97
CA GLU A 10 -9.58 -6.59 -17.32
C GLU A 10 -8.12 -6.12 -17.31
N PRO A 11 -7.19 -6.84 -17.95
CA PRO A 11 -5.77 -6.50 -17.89
C PRO A 11 -5.45 -5.17 -18.58
N PHE A 12 -4.37 -4.53 -18.14
CA PHE A 12 -3.77 -3.40 -18.81
C PHE A 12 -2.65 -3.86 -19.74
N ASP A 13 -2.59 -3.30 -20.95
CA ASP A 13 -1.41 -3.40 -21.80
C ASP A 13 -0.40 -2.33 -21.37
N LEU A 14 0.68 -2.75 -20.72
CA LEU A 14 1.70 -1.84 -20.18
C LEU A 14 2.50 -1.09 -21.27
N SER A 15 2.37 -1.51 -22.53
CA SER A 15 2.99 -0.83 -23.67
C SER A 15 2.11 0.27 -24.25
N GLN A 16 0.86 0.41 -23.77
CA GLN A 16 -0.12 1.35 -24.28
C GLN A 16 -0.76 2.15 -23.14
N GLU A 17 -0.86 3.46 -23.32
CA GLU A 17 -1.60 4.35 -22.43
C GLU A 17 -3.11 4.40 -22.81
N PRO A 18 -3.99 4.73 -21.90
CA PRO A 18 -3.78 5.05 -20.47
C PRO A 18 -3.77 3.83 -19.57
N LEU A 19 -2.98 3.87 -18.47
CA LEU A 19 -2.97 2.85 -17.41
C LEU A 19 -3.93 3.18 -16.25
N LEU A 20 -4.91 4.00 -16.53
CA LEU A 20 -6.01 4.41 -15.65
C LEU A 20 -7.31 4.41 -16.44
N ARG A 21 -8.34 3.75 -15.93
CA ARG A 21 -9.70 3.77 -16.46
C ARG A 21 -10.63 4.41 -15.43
N VAL A 22 -11.52 5.27 -15.90
CA VAL A 22 -12.47 5.99 -15.05
C VAL A 22 -13.88 5.78 -15.59
N HIS A 23 -14.78 5.33 -14.73
CA HIS A 23 -16.18 5.13 -15.09
C HIS A 23 -17.11 5.80 -14.07
N ILE A 24 -18.19 6.38 -14.56
CA ILE A 24 -19.29 6.89 -13.73
C ILE A 24 -20.51 6.02 -13.98
N LEU A 25 -20.96 5.33 -12.95
CA LEU A 25 -22.15 4.49 -13.00
C LEU A 25 -23.32 5.24 -12.37
N LYS A 26 -24.32 5.61 -13.16
CA LYS A 26 -25.57 6.17 -12.64
C LYS A 26 -26.43 5.03 -12.08
N LEU A 27 -26.62 4.98 -10.78
CA LEU A 27 -27.45 3.99 -10.11
C LEU A 27 -28.89 4.50 -9.96
N GLU A 28 -29.03 5.80 -9.60
CA GLU A 28 -30.29 6.50 -9.43
C GLU A 28 -30.15 7.94 -9.93
N GLU A 29 -31.22 8.74 -9.90
CA GLU A 29 -31.18 10.14 -10.34
C GLU A 29 -30.16 10.98 -9.57
N GLN A 30 -29.95 10.70 -8.30
CA GLN A 30 -29.03 11.43 -7.40
C GLN A 30 -27.90 10.58 -6.86
N LEU A 31 -27.77 9.32 -7.31
CA LEU A 31 -26.74 8.39 -6.84
C LEU A 31 -25.88 7.91 -7.99
N HIS A 32 -24.62 8.24 -7.92
CA HIS A 32 -23.61 7.83 -8.90
C HIS A 32 -22.43 7.18 -8.19
N TRP A 33 -21.87 6.16 -8.79
CA TRP A 33 -20.59 5.61 -8.37
C TRP A 33 -19.49 6.05 -9.34
N LEU A 34 -18.40 6.50 -8.77
CA LEU A 34 -17.15 6.69 -9.48
C LEU A 34 -16.31 5.43 -9.30
N VAL A 35 -15.92 4.80 -10.39
CA VAL A 35 -15.05 3.63 -10.41
C VAL A 35 -13.73 4.00 -11.06
N LEU A 36 -12.65 3.87 -10.29
CA LEU A 36 -11.28 4.11 -10.72
C LEU A 36 -10.56 2.76 -10.78
N THR A 37 -10.07 2.37 -11.93
CA THR A 37 -9.26 1.17 -12.13
C THR A 37 -7.90 1.61 -12.67
N ALA A 38 -6.83 1.28 -11.96
CA ALA A 38 -5.48 1.67 -12.37
C ALA A 38 -4.50 0.52 -12.19
N HIS A 39 -3.50 0.44 -13.07
CA HIS A 39 -2.40 -0.49 -12.86
C HIS A 39 -1.46 0.04 -11.78
N HIS A 40 -1.04 -0.84 -10.86
CA HIS A 40 -0.24 -0.46 -9.69
C HIS A 40 1.16 0.11 -10.03
N ILE A 41 1.60 -0.03 -11.32
CA ILE A 41 2.86 0.57 -11.80
C ILE A 41 2.81 2.12 -11.86
N VAL A 42 1.61 2.71 -11.95
CA VAL A 42 1.43 4.18 -12.06
C VAL A 42 0.75 4.80 -10.85
N ILE A 43 0.23 3.99 -9.92
CA ILE A 43 -0.54 4.45 -8.77
C ILE A 43 -0.32 3.54 -7.57
N ASP A 44 -0.28 4.12 -6.38
CA ASP A 44 -0.29 3.43 -5.09
C ASP A 44 -1.48 3.89 -4.23
N GLY A 45 -1.66 3.31 -3.04
CA GLY A 45 -2.75 3.69 -2.14
C GLY A 45 -2.75 5.17 -1.79
N TRP A 46 -1.57 5.75 -1.53
CA TRP A 46 -1.42 7.18 -1.24
C TRP A 46 -1.84 8.07 -2.40
N SER A 47 -1.53 7.65 -3.63
CA SER A 47 -1.94 8.36 -4.85
C SER A 47 -3.45 8.41 -5.01
N ILE A 48 -4.16 7.33 -4.62
CA ILE A 48 -5.63 7.28 -4.66
C ILE A 48 -6.23 8.32 -3.71
N ASP A 49 -5.71 8.43 -2.48
CA ASP A 49 -6.17 9.42 -1.51
C ASP A 49 -6.03 10.85 -2.03
N ILE A 50 -4.88 11.17 -2.64
CA ILE A 50 -4.64 12.48 -3.27
C ILE A 50 -5.63 12.73 -4.42
N ILE A 51 -5.83 11.76 -5.31
CA ILE A 51 -6.77 11.87 -6.44
C ILE A 51 -8.19 12.14 -5.93
N LEU A 52 -8.63 11.43 -4.88
CA LEU A 52 -9.97 11.60 -4.33
C LEU A 52 -10.13 12.97 -3.63
N GLU A 53 -9.10 13.45 -2.93
CA GLU A 53 -9.10 14.77 -2.30
C GLU A 53 -9.16 15.89 -3.35
N GLU A 54 -8.30 15.84 -4.37
CA GLU A 54 -8.28 16.83 -5.46
C GLU A 54 -9.58 16.81 -6.25
N LEU A 55 -10.08 15.61 -6.59
CA LEU A 55 -11.36 15.46 -7.31
C LEU A 55 -12.53 16.00 -6.48
N GLY A 56 -12.58 15.72 -5.18
CA GLY A 56 -13.59 16.28 -4.28
C GLY A 56 -13.54 17.79 -4.21
N THR A 57 -12.34 18.37 -4.20
CA THR A 57 -12.11 19.81 -4.19
C THR A 57 -12.60 20.46 -5.49
N ILE A 58 -12.22 19.91 -6.65
CA ILE A 58 -12.65 20.40 -7.98
C ILE A 58 -14.17 20.28 -8.14
N TYR A 59 -14.72 19.11 -7.80
CA TYR A 59 -16.15 18.85 -7.90
C TYR A 59 -16.97 19.81 -7.03
N SER A 60 -16.51 20.07 -5.81
CA SER A 60 -17.19 20.99 -4.89
C SER A 60 -17.16 22.42 -5.41
N ALA A 61 -16.04 22.86 -6.01
CA ALA A 61 -15.91 24.17 -6.62
C ALA A 61 -16.82 24.33 -7.85
N GLU A 62 -16.86 23.33 -8.72
CA GLU A 62 -17.75 23.31 -9.90
C GLU A 62 -19.22 23.39 -9.49
N CYS A 63 -19.64 22.65 -8.47
CA CYS A 63 -21.01 22.72 -7.95
C CYS A 63 -21.40 24.11 -7.42
N GLN A 64 -20.41 24.90 -6.96
CA GLN A 64 -20.61 26.26 -6.45
C GLN A 64 -20.37 27.35 -7.51
N GLY A 65 -19.94 26.97 -8.71
CA GLY A 65 -19.57 27.90 -9.79
C GLY A 65 -18.31 28.73 -9.43
N ILE A 66 -17.41 28.18 -8.62
CA ILE A 66 -16.17 28.81 -8.17
C ILE A 66 -15.00 28.20 -8.92
N PHE A 67 -14.09 29.06 -9.41
CA PHE A 67 -12.84 28.57 -10.01
C PHE A 67 -11.95 27.90 -8.94
N CYS A 68 -11.49 26.69 -9.25
CA CYS A 68 -10.57 25.94 -8.38
C CYS A 68 -9.20 25.84 -9.08
N GLU A 69 -8.17 26.36 -8.44
CA GLU A 69 -6.78 26.20 -8.88
C GLU A 69 -6.05 25.25 -7.96
N LEU A 70 -5.63 24.11 -8.49
CA LEU A 70 -4.75 23.19 -7.77
C LEU A 70 -3.30 23.61 -7.91
N LYS A 71 -2.50 23.38 -6.88
CA LYS A 71 -1.06 23.59 -6.97
C LYS A 71 -0.47 22.62 -7.99
N PRO A 72 0.44 23.08 -8.88
CA PRO A 72 1.11 22.19 -9.82
C PRO A 72 1.88 21.11 -9.05
N PRO A 73 1.65 19.82 -9.32
CA PRO A 73 2.37 18.75 -8.65
C PRO A 73 3.80 18.64 -9.16
N MET A 74 4.70 18.17 -8.29
CA MET A 74 6.02 17.73 -8.73
C MET A 74 5.87 16.60 -9.74
N GLN A 75 6.54 16.72 -10.88
CA GLN A 75 6.49 15.68 -11.90
C GLN A 75 7.38 14.50 -11.52
N PHE A 76 6.96 13.28 -11.88
CA PHE A 76 7.70 12.06 -11.56
C PHE A 76 9.17 12.08 -12.04
N ARG A 77 9.43 12.73 -13.18
CA ARG A 77 10.80 12.98 -13.67
C ARG A 77 11.66 13.78 -12.69
N GLU A 78 11.06 14.75 -12.00
CA GLU A 78 11.77 15.59 -11.02
C GLU A 78 12.07 14.79 -9.76
N TYR A 79 11.12 13.95 -9.34
CA TYR A 79 11.31 13.00 -8.25
C TYR A 79 12.47 12.02 -8.53
N ILE A 80 12.51 11.42 -9.72
CA ILE A 80 13.61 10.51 -10.11
C ILE A 80 14.96 11.22 -10.03
N LYS A 81 15.07 12.43 -10.56
CA LYS A 81 16.32 13.20 -10.49
C LYS A 81 16.75 13.50 -9.05
N TRP A 82 15.79 13.84 -8.22
CA TRP A 82 16.04 14.04 -6.79
C TRP A 82 16.53 12.75 -6.13
N GLN A 83 15.86 11.63 -6.37
CA GLN A 83 16.24 10.32 -5.83
C GLN A 83 17.64 9.89 -6.28
N GLU A 84 17.99 10.07 -7.55
CA GLU A 84 19.34 9.81 -8.08
C GLU A 84 20.41 10.64 -7.37
N GLN A 85 20.12 11.90 -7.07
CA GLN A 85 21.03 12.75 -6.30
C GLN A 85 21.21 12.27 -4.86
N GLN A 86 20.14 11.83 -4.21
CA GLN A 86 20.20 11.29 -2.85
C GLN A 86 20.97 9.97 -2.81
N SER A 87 20.82 9.10 -3.82
CA SER A 87 21.50 7.80 -3.89
C SER A 87 23.04 7.89 -4.03
N GLN A 88 23.56 9.05 -4.40
CA GLN A 88 25.02 9.29 -4.52
C GLN A 88 25.64 9.89 -3.25
N GLY A 89 24.85 10.09 -2.20
CA GLY A 89 25.31 10.70 -0.95
C GLY A 89 25.99 9.71 0.01
N GLU A 90 26.88 10.23 0.88
CA GLU A 90 27.54 9.44 1.94
C GLU A 90 26.54 8.69 2.84
N LYS A 91 25.37 9.26 3.06
CA LYS A 91 24.29 8.62 3.84
C LYS A 91 23.87 7.30 3.25
N MET A 92 23.74 7.21 1.93
CA MET A 92 23.34 5.96 1.23
C MET A 92 24.36 4.85 1.46
N THR A 93 25.68 5.18 1.45
CA THR A 93 26.75 4.21 1.72
C THR A 93 26.69 3.67 3.16
N VAL A 94 26.34 4.53 4.11
CA VAL A 94 26.16 4.12 5.52
C VAL A 94 24.95 3.22 5.67
N ASP A 95 23.83 3.61 5.09
CA ASP A 95 22.58 2.83 5.14
C ASP A 95 22.76 1.47 4.42
N GLU A 96 23.42 1.44 3.27
CA GLU A 96 23.76 0.21 2.55
C GLU A 96 24.63 -0.73 3.41
N SER A 97 25.69 -0.20 4.01
CA SER A 97 26.59 -0.96 4.87
C SER A 97 25.83 -1.57 6.07
N TYR A 98 24.94 -0.80 6.68
CA TYR A 98 24.09 -1.28 7.77
C TYR A 98 23.23 -2.45 7.32
N TRP A 99 22.53 -2.33 6.19
CA TRP A 99 21.65 -3.40 5.73
C TRP A 99 22.40 -4.64 5.25
N LEU A 100 23.56 -4.46 4.62
CA LEU A 100 24.43 -5.58 4.25
C LEU A 100 24.96 -6.32 5.49
N GLU A 101 25.26 -5.62 6.58
CA GLU A 101 25.63 -6.24 7.86
C GLU A 101 24.45 -6.99 8.48
N GLN A 102 23.25 -6.36 8.54
CA GLN A 102 22.07 -6.96 9.12
C GLN A 102 21.58 -8.20 8.36
N LEU A 103 21.68 -8.18 7.03
CA LEU A 103 21.14 -9.22 6.15
C LEU A 103 22.25 -10.02 5.43
N GLY A 104 23.52 -9.81 5.76
CA GLY A 104 24.67 -10.43 5.10
C GLY A 104 24.88 -11.93 5.37
N GLY A 105 24.07 -12.51 6.24
CA GLY A 105 24.07 -13.95 6.55
C GLY A 105 23.08 -14.76 5.72
N SER A 106 22.77 -15.95 6.22
CA SER A 106 21.65 -16.74 5.69
C SER A 106 20.34 -16.12 6.17
N ILE A 107 19.58 -15.52 5.26
CA ILE A 107 18.25 -14.98 5.56
C ILE A 107 17.30 -16.17 5.79
N PRO A 108 16.61 -16.23 6.94
CA PRO A 108 15.69 -17.31 7.23
C PRO A 108 14.50 -17.29 6.26
N VAL A 109 14.14 -18.45 5.75
CA VAL A 109 12.90 -18.63 4.97
C VAL A 109 11.81 -19.03 5.94
N LEU A 110 10.71 -18.29 5.94
CA LEU A 110 9.57 -18.59 6.80
C LEU A 110 8.82 -19.83 6.28
N GLU A 111 8.74 -20.87 7.11
CA GLU A 111 8.04 -22.12 6.81
C GLU A 111 6.70 -22.14 7.55
N LEU A 112 5.64 -21.73 6.88
CA LEU A 112 4.29 -21.82 7.41
C LEU A 112 3.66 -23.19 7.06
N PRO A 113 2.85 -23.77 7.95
CA PRO A 113 2.08 -24.96 7.63
C PRO A 113 1.08 -24.63 6.52
N THR A 114 1.12 -25.37 5.43
CA THR A 114 0.22 -25.22 4.28
C THR A 114 -0.58 -26.49 4.07
N ASP A 115 -1.87 -26.37 3.72
CA ASP A 115 -2.73 -27.53 3.41
C ASP A 115 -2.32 -28.19 2.08
N TYR A 116 -1.72 -27.43 1.17
CA TYR A 116 -1.29 -27.89 -0.16
C TYR A 116 0.15 -27.45 -0.42
N PRO A 117 0.92 -28.23 -1.21
CA PRO A 117 2.26 -27.83 -1.62
C PRO A 117 2.21 -26.56 -2.49
N HIS A 118 3.24 -25.74 -2.40
CA HIS A 118 3.39 -24.59 -3.28
C HIS A 118 3.47 -25.05 -4.75
N PRO A 119 2.69 -24.46 -5.66
CA PRO A 119 2.77 -24.78 -7.07
C PRO A 119 4.15 -24.38 -7.64
N PRO A 120 4.68 -25.11 -8.64
CA PRO A 120 6.00 -24.81 -9.23
C PRO A 120 6.02 -23.46 -9.97
N VAL A 121 4.85 -22.94 -10.35
CA VAL A 121 4.69 -21.63 -10.98
C VAL A 121 3.67 -20.85 -10.18
N GLN A 122 4.00 -19.61 -9.84
CA GLN A 122 3.08 -18.72 -9.11
C GLN A 122 1.83 -18.45 -9.94
N THR A 123 0.65 -18.69 -9.35
CA THR A 123 -0.65 -18.54 -10.04
C THR A 123 -1.27 -17.16 -9.90
N TYR A 124 -0.77 -16.34 -8.96
CA TYR A 124 -1.36 -15.05 -8.58
C TYR A 124 -2.82 -15.13 -8.11
N VAL A 125 -3.34 -16.32 -7.89
CA VAL A 125 -4.67 -16.51 -7.29
C VAL A 125 -4.54 -16.27 -5.80
N GLY A 126 -5.29 -15.32 -5.28
CA GLY A 126 -5.31 -14.95 -3.87
C GLY A 126 -6.68 -15.19 -3.23
N GLY A 127 -6.71 -15.11 -1.92
CA GLY A 127 -7.93 -15.09 -1.14
C GLY A 127 -7.85 -13.99 -0.08
N GLU A 128 -9.00 -13.52 0.37
CA GLU A 128 -9.10 -12.52 1.43
C GLU A 128 -9.85 -13.09 2.63
N GLN A 129 -9.33 -12.82 3.82
CA GLN A 129 -10.00 -13.10 5.08
C GLN A 129 -10.08 -11.82 5.90
N THR A 130 -11.27 -11.43 6.28
CA THR A 130 -11.50 -10.21 7.08
C THR A 130 -11.83 -10.57 8.51
N LEU A 131 -11.10 -9.96 9.44
CA LEU A 131 -11.37 -10.03 10.87
C LEU A 131 -11.61 -8.63 11.41
N ILE A 132 -12.71 -8.47 12.15
CA ILE A 132 -13.03 -7.22 12.83
C ILE A 132 -12.59 -7.32 14.29
N ILE A 133 -11.67 -6.46 14.70
CA ILE A 133 -11.25 -6.33 16.10
C ILE A 133 -12.24 -5.40 16.81
N GLU A 134 -12.82 -5.89 17.90
CA GLU A 134 -13.77 -5.10 18.69
C GLU A 134 -13.15 -3.83 19.27
N ALA A 135 -13.98 -2.80 19.42
CA ALA A 135 -13.56 -1.48 19.88
C ALA A 135 -12.92 -1.52 21.31
N SER A 136 -13.32 -2.43 22.16
CA SER A 136 -12.72 -2.69 23.48
C SER A 136 -11.27 -3.10 23.36
N CYS A 137 -11.00 -4.14 22.58
CA CYS A 137 -9.64 -4.67 22.34
C CYS A 137 -8.77 -3.62 21.64
N CYS A 138 -9.33 -2.89 20.67
CA CYS A 138 -8.60 -1.81 20.01
C CYS A 138 -8.17 -0.69 20.98
N ARG A 139 -9.00 -0.33 21.97
CA ARG A 139 -8.63 0.63 23.02
C ARG A 139 -7.51 0.11 23.91
N GLU A 140 -7.57 -1.16 24.29
CA GLU A 140 -6.54 -1.79 25.12
C GLU A 140 -5.20 -1.86 24.38
N LEU A 141 -5.19 -2.23 23.10
CA LEU A 141 -3.98 -2.21 22.26
C LEU A 141 -3.37 -0.81 22.15
N LYS A 142 -4.20 0.23 21.94
CA LYS A 142 -3.73 1.62 21.91
C LYS A 142 -3.17 2.05 23.28
N SER A 143 -3.81 1.66 24.36
CA SER A 143 -3.33 1.95 25.72
C SER A 143 -1.98 1.28 25.98
N LEU A 144 -1.83 0.00 25.62
CA LEU A 144 -0.57 -0.73 25.71
C LEU A 144 0.54 -0.05 24.89
N SER A 145 0.24 0.31 23.65
CA SER A 145 1.19 1.02 22.78
C SER A 145 1.71 2.30 23.42
N ASN A 146 0.80 3.12 23.95
CA ASN A 146 1.15 4.36 24.63
C ASN A 146 2.00 4.12 25.90
N GLN A 147 1.65 3.12 26.70
CA GLN A 147 2.40 2.78 27.91
C GLN A 147 3.83 2.32 27.61
N GLN A 148 4.03 1.65 26.47
CA GLN A 148 5.33 1.17 26.03
C GLN A 148 6.10 2.18 25.15
N GLY A 149 5.55 3.37 24.93
CA GLY A 149 6.17 4.40 24.10
C GLY A 149 6.32 4.01 22.61
N CYS A 150 5.44 3.13 22.12
CA CYS A 150 5.45 2.66 20.74
C CYS A 150 4.16 3.01 19.99
N THR A 151 4.20 2.92 18.67
CA THR A 151 3.02 3.14 17.83
C THR A 151 2.10 1.92 17.84
N LEU A 152 0.82 2.08 17.52
CA LEU A 152 -0.10 0.97 17.33
C LEU A 152 0.41 -0.01 16.26
N PHE A 153 1.04 0.49 15.21
CA PHE A 153 1.65 -0.34 14.18
C PHE A 153 2.74 -1.26 14.77
N MET A 154 3.64 -0.73 15.60
CA MET A 154 4.67 -1.52 16.28
C MET A 154 4.06 -2.61 17.16
N THR A 155 2.99 -2.31 17.86
CA THR A 155 2.28 -3.29 18.69
C THR A 155 1.64 -4.39 17.85
N LEU A 156 1.01 -4.03 16.74
CA LEU A 156 0.38 -5.00 15.84
C LEU A 156 1.39 -5.89 15.14
N ILE A 157 2.52 -5.32 14.67
CA ILE A 157 3.57 -6.12 14.03
C ILE A 157 4.25 -7.07 15.03
N ALA A 158 4.42 -6.64 16.28
CA ALA A 158 4.91 -7.52 17.34
C ALA A 158 3.95 -8.70 17.58
N GLY A 159 2.64 -8.45 17.62
CA GLY A 159 1.62 -9.51 17.68
C GLY A 159 1.67 -10.43 16.46
N PHE A 160 1.93 -9.90 15.29
CA PHE A 160 2.08 -10.70 14.07
C PHE A 160 3.35 -11.58 14.10
N TYR A 161 4.47 -11.08 14.63
CA TYR A 161 5.66 -11.90 14.88
C TYR A 161 5.37 -13.07 15.82
N LEU A 162 4.65 -12.84 16.91
CA LEU A 162 4.24 -13.89 17.83
C LEU A 162 3.37 -14.96 17.15
N LEU A 163 2.45 -14.53 16.30
CA LEU A 163 1.63 -15.46 15.51
C LEU A 163 2.47 -16.30 14.56
N LEU A 164 3.38 -15.67 13.82
CA LEU A 164 4.28 -16.38 12.90
C LEU A 164 5.21 -17.34 13.62
N ASN A 165 5.78 -16.94 14.76
CA ASN A 165 6.58 -17.81 15.62
C ASN A 165 5.77 -19.03 16.10
N HIS A 166 4.53 -18.78 16.53
CA HIS A 166 3.66 -19.88 17.00
C HIS A 166 3.33 -20.89 15.88
N LEU A 167 3.09 -20.40 14.67
CA LEU A 167 2.72 -21.23 13.52
C LEU A 167 3.92 -21.99 12.93
N SER A 168 5.08 -21.35 12.84
CA SER A 168 6.28 -21.91 12.20
C SER A 168 7.24 -22.59 13.18
N GLY A 169 7.19 -22.23 14.47
CA GLY A 169 8.20 -22.61 15.44
C GLY A 169 9.55 -21.93 15.28
N GLN A 170 9.68 -20.98 14.34
CA GLN A 170 10.92 -20.25 14.06
C GLN A 170 11.04 -19.01 14.96
N ASN A 171 12.25 -18.75 15.48
CA ASN A 171 12.54 -17.58 16.30
C ASN A 171 13.13 -16.43 15.48
N ASP A 172 13.71 -16.73 14.34
CA ASP A 172 14.29 -15.75 13.43
C ASP A 172 13.37 -15.58 12.20
N ILE A 173 12.73 -14.42 12.10
CA ILE A 173 11.69 -14.14 11.11
C ILE A 173 11.91 -12.75 10.54
N VAL A 174 11.92 -12.64 9.23
CA VAL A 174 12.03 -11.37 8.50
C VAL A 174 10.69 -11.01 7.87
N ILE A 175 10.21 -9.79 8.15
CA ILE A 175 8.97 -9.26 7.58
C ILE A 175 9.31 -8.01 6.77
N GLY A 176 8.95 -8.00 5.48
CA GLY A 176 9.06 -6.84 4.62
C GLY A 176 7.86 -5.90 4.79
N ILE A 177 8.13 -4.61 4.93
CA ILE A 177 7.11 -3.56 5.06
C ILE A 177 7.31 -2.57 3.91
N PRO A 178 6.32 -2.36 3.03
CA PRO A 178 6.40 -1.34 2.00
C PRO A 178 6.31 0.06 2.63
N THR A 179 7.15 0.98 2.16
CA THR A 179 7.13 2.39 2.55
C THR A 179 6.86 3.27 1.33
N ALA A 180 6.15 4.38 1.54
CA ALA A 180 5.81 5.28 0.44
C ALA A 180 6.95 6.19 -0.01
N GLU A 181 8.04 6.32 0.77
CA GLU A 181 9.24 7.15 0.52
C GLU A 181 8.95 8.58 0.00
N ARG A 182 7.90 9.22 0.52
CA ARG A 182 7.51 10.58 0.11
C ARG A 182 8.09 11.64 1.05
N ALA A 183 9.38 11.61 1.30
CA ALA A 183 10.09 12.51 2.23
C ALA A 183 10.66 13.76 1.52
N TYR A 184 9.82 14.54 0.83
CA TYR A 184 10.21 15.82 0.20
C TYR A 184 9.08 16.85 0.31
#